data_1186985e6a59b3ce5951c72afde34a37
#
_entry.id   1186985e6a59b3ce5951c72afde34a37
#
_cell.length_a   1.000
_cell.length_b   1.000
_cell.length_c   1.000
_cell.angle_alpha   90.00
_cell.angle_beta   90.00
_cell.angle_gamma   90.00
#
_symmetry.space_group_name_H-M   'P 1'
#
loop_
_entity.id
_entity.type
_entity.pdbx_description
1 polymer ?
#
loop_
_entity_poly.entity_id
_entity_poly.type
_entity_poly.pdbx_seq_one_letter_code
_entity_poly.pdbx_strand_id
1 'polypeptide(L)'
;MWNEIGKKTMKKNIFVLAVAAVFTLGSCNTTAKNKVDNNQTNTLKTKKGTNMKVTEMNEAMFREKIMDYKTAGDTWKFKGDKPAIVDFYATWCGPCKATAPILEEIAQEYDGKIDVYKIDVDKSEELSALFNIRSIPSLLFIPKTGKPTMSVGAHPKNELEQMIKETLLK
;
A
#
# COMPACT_ATOMS: atom_id res chain seq x y z
N MET A 1 9.77 -18.20 -17.35
CA MET A 1 11.12 -17.75 -17.73
C MET A 1 11.18 -16.24 -17.46
N TRP A 2 11.29 -15.85 -16.17
CA TRP A 2 11.26 -14.45 -15.69
C TRP A 2 12.51 -14.25 -14.81
N ASN A 3 13.68 -14.29 -15.42
CA ASN A 3 14.94 -13.94 -14.77
C ASN A 3 15.61 -12.87 -15.59
N GLU A 4 15.55 -11.65 -15.08
CA GLU A 4 16.59 -10.63 -15.11
C GLU A 4 16.03 -9.31 -14.55
N ILE A 5 16.15 -9.16 -13.24
CA ILE A 5 16.00 -7.84 -12.62
C ILE A 5 17.37 -7.23 -12.55
N GLY A 6 17.57 -6.25 -13.44
CA GLY A 6 18.80 -5.52 -13.66
C GLY A 6 19.36 -4.87 -12.40
N LYS A 7 20.64 -5.13 -12.17
CA LYS A 7 21.52 -4.36 -11.29
C LYS A 7 21.58 -2.91 -11.78
N LYS A 8 20.95 -1.99 -11.07
CA LYS A 8 21.12 -0.56 -11.30
C LYS A 8 22.10 0.00 -10.28
N THR A 9 23.26 0.32 -10.80
CA THR A 9 24.42 0.98 -10.16
C THR A 9 23.99 2.24 -9.39
N MET A 10 24.30 2.26 -8.09
CA MET A 10 24.24 3.48 -7.27
C MET A 10 25.36 4.44 -7.67
N LYS A 11 25.04 5.56 -8.27
CA LYS A 11 25.95 6.70 -8.37
C LYS A 11 25.92 7.46 -7.03
N LYS A 12 27.01 7.40 -6.30
CA LYS A 12 27.32 8.26 -5.14
C LYS A 12 27.52 9.70 -5.63
N ASN A 13 26.62 10.59 -5.25
CA ASN A 13 26.92 12.01 -5.27
C ASN A 13 27.21 12.46 -3.83
N ILE A 14 28.51 12.62 -3.57
CA ILE A 14 29.03 13.30 -2.39
C ILE A 14 28.89 14.79 -2.66
N PHE A 15 28.05 15.49 -1.89
CA PHE A 15 28.13 16.92 -1.74
C PHE A 15 28.49 17.23 -0.29
N VAL A 16 29.74 17.56 -0.12
CA VAL A 16 30.28 18.22 1.09
C VAL A 16 30.03 19.72 0.92
N LEU A 17 29.36 20.33 1.84
CA LEU A 17 29.56 21.75 2.13
C LEU A 17 29.28 22.04 3.62
N ALA A 18 30.28 22.62 4.17
CA ALA A 18 30.49 23.00 5.57
C ALA A 18 29.94 24.40 5.87
N VAL A 19 29.87 24.69 7.18
CA VAL A 19 29.95 26.03 7.84
C VAL A 19 28.63 26.80 7.85
N ALA A 20 28.11 27.37 8.91
CA ALA A 20 28.72 28.06 10.06
C ALA A 20 27.73 28.18 11.22
N ALA A 21 28.29 28.23 12.40
CA ALA A 21 27.59 28.56 13.64
C ALA A 21 27.26 30.05 13.74
N VAL A 22 26.11 30.37 14.30
CA VAL A 22 25.94 31.65 15.02
C VAL A 22 25.14 31.38 16.29
N PHE A 23 25.83 31.63 17.40
CA PHE A 23 25.31 31.76 18.76
C PHE A 23 24.49 33.06 18.86
N THR A 24 23.33 33.02 19.45
CA THR A 24 22.80 34.13 20.21
C THR A 24 22.03 33.61 21.43
N LEU A 25 22.56 33.94 22.57
CA LEU A 25 21.99 33.84 23.89
C LEU A 25 20.85 34.87 24.02
N GLY A 26 19.73 34.46 24.55
CA GLY A 26 18.66 35.35 24.94
C GLY A 26 17.90 34.72 26.11
N SER A 27 18.13 35.33 27.26
CA SER A 27 17.79 34.97 28.61
C SER A 27 16.38 35.39 29.05
N CYS A 28 15.89 34.70 30.10
CA CYS A 28 14.92 35.11 31.13
C CYS A 28 13.42 35.12 30.79
N ASN A 29 12.71 34.25 31.47
CA ASN A 29 12.08 34.38 32.83
C ASN A 29 10.57 34.59 32.78
N THR A 30 9.76 33.84 33.37
CA THR A 30 9.01 33.83 34.64
C THR A 30 7.69 33.08 34.55
N THR A 31 7.57 32.12 35.47
CA THR A 31 6.47 31.90 36.45
C THR A 31 5.03 31.60 35.98
N ALA A 32 4.70 30.35 36.20
CA ALA A 32 3.49 29.77 36.83
C ALA A 32 2.10 30.36 36.54
N LYS A 33 1.21 29.47 36.13
CA LYS A 33 0.08 29.00 36.94
C LYS A 33 -0.68 27.87 36.22
N ASN A 34 -0.85 26.78 36.95
CA ASN A 34 -1.73 25.70 36.65
C ASN A 34 -3.17 26.18 36.44
N LYS A 35 -3.76 25.78 35.33
CA LYS A 35 -5.21 25.54 35.29
C LYS A 35 -5.47 24.29 34.46
N VAL A 36 -5.86 23.26 35.17
CA VAL A 36 -6.43 22.04 34.62
C VAL A 36 -7.82 22.42 34.12
N ASP A 37 -8.01 22.46 32.83
CA ASP A 37 -9.33 22.38 32.21
C ASP A 37 -9.36 21.16 31.30
N ASN A 38 -9.88 20.08 31.91
CA ASN A 38 -10.41 18.92 31.20
C ASN A 38 -11.62 19.39 30.37
N ASN A 39 -11.46 19.51 29.07
CA ASN A 39 -12.52 19.19 28.13
C ASN A 39 -11.99 19.26 26.68
N GLN A 40 -11.24 18.24 26.27
CA GLN A 40 -11.09 17.96 24.85
C GLN A 40 -12.05 16.84 24.47
N THR A 41 -13.29 17.24 24.19
CA THR A 41 -14.17 16.47 23.34
C THR A 41 -13.49 16.37 21.97
N ASN A 42 -12.82 15.24 21.76
CA ASN A 42 -12.26 14.86 20.48
C ASN A 42 -13.42 14.58 19.52
N THR A 43 -13.92 15.65 18.90
CA THR A 43 -14.87 15.54 17.81
C THR A 43 -14.10 14.96 16.62
N LEU A 44 -14.05 13.63 16.57
CA LEU A 44 -13.74 12.90 15.34
C LEU A 44 -14.75 13.37 14.28
N LYS A 45 -14.37 14.33 13.48
CA LYS A 45 -15.07 14.63 12.23
C LYS A 45 -15.00 13.38 11.37
N THR A 46 -15.98 12.54 11.51
CA THR A 46 -16.30 11.46 10.57
C THR A 46 -16.60 12.14 9.25
N LYS A 47 -15.59 12.27 8.40
CA LYS A 47 -15.81 12.54 6.99
C LYS A 47 -16.62 11.38 6.47
N LYS A 48 -17.88 11.61 6.12
CA LYS A 48 -18.78 10.71 5.41
C LYS A 48 -18.18 10.50 4.01
N GLY A 49 -17.13 9.67 3.93
CA GLY A 49 -16.58 9.16 2.69
C GLY A 49 -17.42 7.98 2.23
N THR A 50 -17.70 7.90 0.98
CA THR A 50 -18.20 6.73 0.28
C THR A 50 -17.43 5.50 0.78
N ASN A 51 -18.15 4.51 1.25
CA ASN A 51 -17.64 3.29 1.86
C ASN A 51 -16.82 2.50 0.83
N MET A 52 -15.58 2.93 0.54
CA MET A 52 -14.65 2.11 -0.24
C MET A 52 -14.15 1.01 0.68
N LYS A 53 -14.80 -0.10 0.55
CA LYS A 53 -14.48 -1.34 1.24
C LYS A 53 -13.52 -2.14 0.36
N VAL A 54 -12.58 -2.85 0.97
CA VAL A 54 -11.81 -3.86 0.27
C VAL A 54 -12.76 -4.82 -0.44
N THR A 55 -12.67 -4.88 -1.76
CA THR A 55 -13.61 -5.65 -2.58
C THR A 55 -13.10 -7.07 -2.78
N GLU A 56 -13.91 -8.06 -2.45
CA GLU A 56 -13.60 -9.46 -2.79
C GLU A 56 -13.69 -9.64 -4.31
N MET A 57 -12.67 -10.28 -4.88
CA MET A 57 -12.51 -10.45 -6.32
C MET A 57 -12.31 -11.93 -6.65
N ASN A 58 -12.98 -12.37 -7.69
CA ASN A 58 -12.76 -13.68 -8.29
C ASN A 58 -12.01 -13.57 -9.62
N GLU A 59 -11.73 -14.72 -10.24
CA GLU A 59 -11.00 -14.78 -11.52
C GLU A 59 -11.69 -14.02 -12.66
N ALA A 60 -13.03 -14.06 -12.74
CA ALA A 60 -13.77 -13.33 -13.76
C ALA A 60 -13.64 -11.82 -13.58
N MET A 61 -13.78 -11.33 -12.35
CA MET A 61 -13.58 -9.91 -12.01
C MET A 61 -12.14 -9.47 -12.24
N PHE A 62 -11.16 -10.34 -11.95
CA PHE A 62 -9.75 -10.04 -12.22
C PHE A 62 -9.51 -9.80 -13.71
N ARG A 63 -10.05 -10.68 -14.58
CA ARG A 63 -9.93 -10.54 -16.03
C ARG A 63 -10.63 -9.29 -16.57
N GLU A 64 -11.73 -8.91 -15.95
CA GLU A 64 -12.48 -7.72 -16.32
C GLU A 64 -11.78 -6.44 -15.88
N LYS A 65 -11.38 -6.36 -14.61
CA LYS A 65 -10.93 -5.11 -13.96
C LYS A 65 -9.41 -4.91 -13.94
N ILE A 66 -8.64 -5.99 -13.91
CA ILE A 66 -7.19 -5.94 -13.76
C ILE A 66 -6.50 -6.27 -15.08
N MET A 67 -6.59 -7.51 -15.52
CA MET A 67 -5.95 -7.97 -16.75
C MET A 67 -6.60 -9.27 -17.23
N ASP A 68 -6.92 -9.32 -18.51
CA ASP A 68 -7.36 -10.57 -19.13
C ASP A 68 -6.15 -11.44 -19.52
N TYR A 69 -5.67 -12.19 -18.54
CA TYR A 69 -4.50 -13.05 -18.68
C TYR A 69 -4.69 -14.22 -19.66
N LYS A 70 -5.94 -14.53 -20.06
CA LYS A 70 -6.22 -15.58 -21.05
C LYS A 70 -5.96 -15.10 -22.49
N THR A 71 -6.05 -13.81 -22.73
CA THR A 71 -5.89 -13.21 -24.07
C THR A 71 -4.67 -12.32 -24.20
N ALA A 72 -4.07 -11.89 -23.08
CA ALA A 72 -2.97 -10.92 -23.08
C ALA A 72 -1.61 -11.51 -23.50
N GLY A 73 -1.45 -12.84 -23.57
CA GLY A 73 -0.17 -13.50 -23.76
C GLY A 73 0.83 -13.08 -22.68
N ASP A 74 2.09 -12.86 -23.05
CA ASP A 74 3.15 -12.47 -22.10
C ASP A 74 3.16 -10.96 -21.78
N THR A 75 2.17 -10.20 -22.24
CA THR A 75 2.15 -8.76 -22.08
C THR A 75 1.22 -8.33 -20.95
N TRP A 76 1.78 -7.65 -19.95
CA TRP A 76 0.97 -7.02 -18.91
C TRP A 76 0.19 -5.82 -19.47
N LYS A 77 -1.14 -5.87 -19.43
CA LYS A 77 -2.04 -4.78 -19.83
C LYS A 77 -3.06 -4.53 -18.73
N PHE A 78 -2.78 -3.55 -17.89
CA PHE A 78 -3.70 -3.15 -16.83
C PHE A 78 -4.93 -2.44 -17.41
N LYS A 79 -6.12 -2.87 -16.99
CA LYS A 79 -7.41 -2.35 -17.45
C LYS A 79 -8.03 -1.31 -16.51
N GLY A 80 -7.58 -1.26 -15.25
CA GLY A 80 -8.17 -0.38 -14.24
C GLY A 80 -7.94 1.10 -14.52
N ASP A 81 -8.82 1.95 -14.01
CA ASP A 81 -8.70 3.41 -14.13
C ASP A 81 -7.75 4.00 -13.09
N LYS A 82 -7.61 3.35 -11.95
CA LYS A 82 -6.74 3.73 -10.83
C LYS A 82 -5.76 2.61 -10.52
N PRO A 83 -4.57 2.94 -9.96
CA PRO A 83 -3.69 1.93 -9.41
C PRO A 83 -4.43 1.03 -8.41
N ALA A 84 -3.97 -0.20 -8.26
CA ALA A 84 -4.67 -1.16 -7.40
C ALA A 84 -3.71 -1.96 -6.51
N ILE A 85 -4.24 -2.45 -5.39
CA ILE A 85 -3.64 -3.49 -4.55
C ILE A 85 -4.54 -4.72 -4.62
N VAL A 86 -3.94 -5.89 -4.78
CA VAL A 86 -4.64 -7.17 -4.71
C VAL A 86 -3.99 -8.02 -3.62
N ASP A 87 -4.75 -8.32 -2.55
CA ASP A 87 -4.33 -9.18 -1.44
C ASP A 87 -4.72 -10.64 -1.74
N PHE A 88 -3.73 -11.50 -1.88
CA PHE A 88 -3.92 -12.94 -1.93
C PHE A 88 -3.93 -13.49 -0.50
N TYR A 89 -5.08 -13.98 -0.07
CA TYR A 89 -5.33 -14.41 1.30
C TYR A 89 -6.04 -15.76 1.36
N ALA A 90 -6.16 -16.34 2.57
CA ALA A 90 -7.09 -17.43 2.87
C ALA A 90 -7.78 -17.19 4.21
N THR A 91 -8.96 -17.78 4.39
CA THR A 91 -9.77 -17.61 5.60
C THR A 91 -9.15 -18.22 6.86
N TRP A 92 -8.32 -19.23 6.70
CA TRP A 92 -7.57 -19.90 7.78
C TRP A 92 -6.23 -19.24 8.12
N CYS A 93 -5.77 -18.29 7.31
CA CYS A 93 -4.46 -17.66 7.46
C CYS A 93 -4.45 -16.62 8.59
N GLY A 94 -3.72 -16.89 9.66
CA GLY A 94 -3.58 -16.00 10.82
C GLY A 94 -2.99 -14.62 10.46
N PRO A 95 -1.82 -14.55 9.80
CA PRO A 95 -1.23 -13.27 9.38
C PRO A 95 -2.13 -12.46 8.44
N CYS A 96 -2.92 -13.12 7.57
CA CYS A 96 -3.87 -12.43 6.68
C CYS A 96 -4.97 -11.73 7.48
N LYS A 97 -5.44 -12.34 8.57
CA LYS A 97 -6.43 -11.71 9.47
C LYS A 97 -5.89 -10.45 10.15
N ALA A 98 -4.58 -10.40 10.40
CA ALA A 98 -3.94 -9.20 10.95
C ALA A 98 -3.75 -8.11 9.87
N THR A 99 -3.53 -8.48 8.62
CA THR A 99 -3.38 -7.55 7.49
C THR A 99 -4.71 -6.94 7.04
N ALA A 100 -5.81 -7.70 7.12
CA ALA A 100 -7.11 -7.28 6.61
C ALA A 100 -7.60 -5.93 7.17
N PRO A 101 -7.60 -5.64 8.49
CA PRO A 101 -8.03 -4.33 8.99
C PRO A 101 -7.12 -3.19 8.50
N ILE A 102 -5.83 -3.44 8.32
CA ILE A 102 -4.89 -2.43 7.79
C ILE A 102 -5.25 -2.07 6.35
N LEU A 103 -5.59 -3.06 5.53
CA LEU A 103 -6.02 -2.83 4.15
C LEU A 103 -7.37 -2.10 4.07
N GLU A 104 -8.31 -2.36 4.99
CA GLU A 104 -9.56 -1.60 5.08
C GLU A 104 -9.31 -0.12 5.42
N GLU A 105 -8.38 0.17 6.35
CA GLU A 105 -7.96 1.55 6.66
C GLU A 105 -7.32 2.21 5.43
N ILE A 106 -6.39 1.54 4.76
CA ILE A 106 -5.74 2.01 3.53
C ILE A 106 -6.79 2.29 2.45
N ALA A 107 -7.74 1.38 2.23
CA ALA A 107 -8.81 1.57 1.26
C ALA A 107 -9.67 2.81 1.54
N GLN A 108 -9.85 3.16 2.82
CA GLN A 108 -10.56 4.38 3.22
C GLN A 108 -9.70 5.65 3.05
N GLU A 109 -8.43 5.61 3.45
CA GLU A 109 -7.53 6.76 3.40
C GLU A 109 -7.13 7.15 1.96
N TYR A 110 -7.03 6.16 1.09
CA TYR A 110 -6.69 6.35 -0.31
C TYR A 110 -7.90 6.29 -1.24
N ASP A 111 -9.11 6.50 -0.70
CA ASP A 111 -10.34 6.55 -1.49
C ASP A 111 -10.22 7.50 -2.69
N GLY A 112 -10.65 7.03 -3.85
CA GLY A 112 -10.54 7.75 -5.12
C GLY A 112 -9.14 7.75 -5.75
N LYS A 113 -8.09 7.33 -5.04
CA LYS A 113 -6.70 7.29 -5.53
C LYS A 113 -6.25 5.90 -5.96
N ILE A 114 -6.61 4.88 -5.20
CA ILE A 114 -6.31 3.48 -5.48
C ILE A 114 -7.55 2.60 -5.27
N ASP A 115 -7.57 1.45 -5.89
CA ASP A 115 -8.53 0.39 -5.62
C ASP A 115 -7.87 -0.72 -4.80
N VAL A 116 -8.58 -1.28 -3.82
CA VAL A 116 -8.07 -2.39 -3.00
C VAL A 116 -8.99 -3.59 -3.13
N TYR A 117 -8.41 -4.70 -3.54
CA TYR A 117 -9.09 -5.97 -3.76
C TYR A 117 -8.46 -7.07 -2.92
N LYS A 118 -9.23 -8.14 -2.67
CA LYS A 118 -8.72 -9.36 -2.05
C LYS A 118 -9.18 -10.58 -2.82
N ILE A 119 -8.33 -11.60 -2.92
CA ILE A 119 -8.56 -12.85 -3.63
C ILE A 119 -8.29 -14.02 -2.69
N ASP A 120 -9.29 -14.86 -2.50
CA ASP A 120 -9.18 -16.11 -1.75
C ASP A 120 -8.45 -17.15 -2.61
N VAL A 121 -7.24 -17.54 -2.18
CA VAL A 121 -6.39 -18.48 -2.93
C VAL A 121 -7.01 -19.87 -3.03
N ASP A 122 -7.84 -20.25 -2.06
CA ASP A 122 -8.52 -21.56 -2.07
C ASP A 122 -9.65 -21.60 -3.11
N LYS A 123 -10.13 -20.44 -3.56
CA LYS A 123 -11.19 -20.31 -4.58
C LYS A 123 -10.68 -19.85 -5.95
N SER A 124 -9.40 -19.46 -6.04
CA SER A 124 -8.80 -18.86 -7.23
C SER A 124 -7.43 -19.47 -7.53
N GLU A 125 -7.43 -20.78 -7.73
CA GLU A 125 -6.19 -21.55 -7.97
C GLU A 125 -5.45 -21.09 -9.24
N GLU A 126 -6.19 -20.75 -10.30
CA GLU A 126 -5.61 -20.31 -11.56
C GLU A 126 -4.82 -19.00 -11.38
N LEU A 127 -5.37 -18.03 -10.63
CA LEU A 127 -4.67 -16.79 -10.31
C LEU A 127 -3.48 -17.02 -9.38
N SER A 128 -3.65 -17.88 -8.39
CA SER A 128 -2.57 -18.25 -7.46
C SER A 128 -1.39 -18.87 -8.21
N ALA A 129 -1.65 -19.74 -9.18
CA ALA A 129 -0.65 -20.32 -10.04
C ALA A 129 -0.02 -19.27 -10.98
N LEU A 130 -0.83 -18.42 -11.61
CA LEU A 130 -0.38 -17.36 -12.53
C LEU A 130 0.62 -16.41 -11.86
N PHE A 131 0.35 -16.00 -10.62
CA PHE A 131 1.22 -15.12 -9.85
C PHE A 131 2.23 -15.86 -8.98
N ASN A 132 2.30 -17.21 -9.12
CA ASN A 132 3.22 -18.05 -8.36
C ASN A 132 3.13 -17.79 -6.83
N ILE A 133 1.90 -17.72 -6.32
CA ILE A 133 1.65 -17.49 -4.89
C ILE A 133 2.06 -18.75 -4.11
N ARG A 134 3.10 -18.64 -3.30
CA ARG A 134 3.64 -19.73 -2.48
C ARG A 134 3.48 -19.48 -0.98
N SER A 135 3.17 -18.27 -0.61
CA SER A 135 2.97 -17.84 0.77
C SER A 135 1.92 -16.75 0.82
N ILE A 136 1.17 -16.68 1.91
CA ILE A 136 0.14 -15.67 2.14
C ILE A 136 0.30 -15.03 3.54
N PRO A 137 -0.06 -13.74 3.68
CA PRO A 137 -0.58 -12.86 2.64
C PRO A 137 0.47 -12.51 1.58
N SER A 138 0.04 -12.28 0.34
CA SER A 138 0.87 -11.75 -0.75
C SER A 138 0.13 -10.58 -1.39
N LEU A 139 0.78 -9.42 -1.43
CA LEU A 139 0.18 -8.18 -1.90
C LEU A 139 0.75 -7.81 -3.28
N LEU A 140 -0.10 -7.77 -4.29
CA LEU A 140 0.24 -7.34 -5.64
C LEU A 140 -0.08 -5.86 -5.80
N PHE A 141 0.96 -5.04 -5.93
CA PHE A 141 0.87 -3.60 -6.19
C PHE A 141 0.88 -3.36 -7.70
N ILE A 142 -0.20 -2.80 -8.20
CA ILE A 142 -0.44 -2.59 -9.64
C ILE A 142 -0.45 -1.10 -9.93
N PRO A 143 0.64 -0.52 -10.45
CA PRO A 143 0.67 0.88 -10.85
C PRO A 143 -0.20 1.10 -12.08
N LYS A 144 -0.63 2.35 -12.32
CA LYS A 144 -1.40 2.71 -13.53
C LYS A 144 -0.64 2.40 -14.82
N THR A 145 0.69 2.56 -14.77
CA THR A 145 1.60 2.27 -15.88
C THR A 145 2.80 1.45 -15.39
N GLY A 146 3.27 0.53 -16.22
CA GLY A 146 4.38 -0.34 -15.88
C GLY A 146 3.93 -1.72 -15.40
N LYS A 147 4.86 -2.46 -14.81
CA LYS A 147 4.62 -3.83 -14.33
C LYS A 147 4.23 -3.84 -12.86
N PRO A 148 3.39 -4.78 -12.44
CA PRO A 148 3.07 -4.95 -11.02
C PRO A 148 4.28 -5.45 -10.23
N THR A 149 4.25 -5.20 -8.92
CA THR A 149 5.25 -5.65 -7.95
C THR A 149 4.58 -6.45 -6.86
N MET A 150 5.15 -7.59 -6.51
CA MET A 150 4.66 -8.45 -5.42
C MET A 150 5.44 -8.19 -4.14
N SER A 151 4.73 -8.05 -3.02
CA SER A 151 5.28 -8.08 -1.67
C SER A 151 4.69 -9.26 -0.91
N VAL A 152 5.54 -10.05 -0.26
CA VAL A 152 5.15 -11.30 0.42
C VAL A 152 5.26 -11.12 1.93
N GLY A 153 4.22 -11.53 2.65
CA GLY A 153 4.15 -11.46 4.10
C GLY A 153 3.29 -10.31 4.61
N ALA A 154 3.02 -10.34 5.91
CA ALA A 154 2.31 -9.27 6.61
C ALA A 154 3.26 -8.08 6.84
N HIS A 155 2.78 -6.87 6.57
CA HIS A 155 3.50 -5.63 6.76
C HIS A 155 2.71 -4.69 7.68
N PRO A 156 3.38 -3.89 8.51
CA PRO A 156 2.72 -2.84 9.24
C PRO A 156 2.24 -1.72 8.30
N LYS A 157 1.25 -0.95 8.73
CA LYS A 157 0.60 0.07 7.91
C LYS A 157 1.57 1.08 7.29
N ASN A 158 2.54 1.56 8.07
CA ASN A 158 3.53 2.53 7.60
C ASN A 158 4.38 2.02 6.42
N GLU A 159 4.74 0.73 6.42
CA GLU A 159 5.45 0.12 5.29
C GLU A 159 4.57 0.02 4.06
N LEU A 160 3.30 -0.39 4.23
CA LEU A 160 2.34 -0.44 3.12
C LEU A 160 2.10 0.95 2.51
N GLU A 161 1.97 1.99 3.34
CA GLU A 161 1.86 3.37 2.86
C GLU A 161 3.10 3.84 2.09
N GLN A 162 4.28 3.45 2.54
CA GLN A 162 5.53 3.73 1.81
C GLN A 162 5.51 3.03 0.45
N MET A 163 5.19 1.73 0.39
CA MET A 163 5.09 0.98 -0.85
C MET A 163 4.06 1.59 -1.81
N ILE A 164 2.92 2.05 -1.30
CA ILE A 164 1.88 2.73 -2.09
C ILE A 164 2.45 4.00 -2.73
N LYS A 165 3.11 4.86 -1.96
CA LYS A 165 3.70 6.10 -2.45
C LYS A 165 4.78 5.84 -3.50
N GLU A 166 5.63 4.84 -3.25
CA GLU A 166 6.76 4.51 -4.13
C GLU A 166 6.37 3.73 -5.38
N THR A 167 5.26 3.01 -5.36
CA THR A 167 4.89 2.10 -6.45
C THR A 167 3.66 2.57 -7.22
N LEU A 168 2.64 3.05 -6.52
CA LEU A 168 1.33 3.33 -7.10
C LEU A 168 1.09 4.81 -7.41
N LEU A 169 1.66 5.72 -6.62
CA LEU A 169 1.35 7.16 -6.67
C LEU A 169 2.50 8.03 -7.22
N LYS A 170 3.35 7.43 -8.06
CA LYS A 170 4.42 8.17 -8.77
C LYS A 170 3.87 9.05 -9.87
#